data_0955a9e9e58e4aa6395a5e68a92ebc64
#
_entry.id   0955a9e9e58e4aa6395a5e68a92ebc64
#
_cell.length_a   1.000
_cell.length_b   1.000
_cell.length_c   1.000
_cell.angle_alpha   90.00
_cell.angle_beta   90.00
_cell.angle_gamma   90.00
#
_symmetry.space_group_name_H-M   'P 1'
#
loop_
_entity.id
_entity.type
_entity.pdbx_description
1 polymer ?
#
loop_
_entity_poly.entity_id
_entity_poly.type
_entity_poly.pdbx_seq_one_letter_code
_entity_poly.pdbx_strand_id
1 'polypeptide(L)'
;ELNDIIQRIRFEQPKVKVVVITSNQEKNFSAGANIYMLGISDHSWKVNFCKFTNETRNGFEDSSNSGSLKFIAAVNGICAGGGYEVALACDEILLIDDRSSTVSLPEVPLLGVLPGTGGLTRLTDKRKVRKDIADIFCTNADGVRGKKALD
;
A
#
# COMPACT_ATOMS: atom_id res chain seq x y z
N GLU A 1 -9.62 10.07 6.27
CA GLU A 1 -8.55 10.36 7.26
C GLU A 1 -7.19 10.47 6.58
N LEU A 2 -6.61 9.38 6.01
CA LEU A 2 -5.26 9.39 5.42
C LEU A 2 -5.07 10.51 4.38
N ASN A 3 -6.01 10.63 3.42
CA ASN A 3 -5.97 11.68 2.42
C ASN A 3 -6.02 13.08 3.05
N ASP A 4 -6.89 13.29 4.02
CA ASP A 4 -7.02 14.57 4.73
C ASP A 4 -5.72 14.94 5.48
N ILE A 5 -5.15 13.97 6.20
CA ILE A 5 -3.87 14.18 6.91
C ILE A 5 -2.77 14.60 5.93
N ILE A 6 -2.67 13.94 4.78
CA ILE A 6 -1.64 14.27 3.77
C ILE A 6 -1.85 15.67 3.21
N GLN A 7 -3.07 16.06 2.88
CA GLN A 7 -3.36 17.40 2.40
C GLN A 7 -3.00 18.46 3.46
N ARG A 8 -3.34 18.21 4.71
CA ARG A 8 -2.98 19.11 5.81
C ARG A 8 -1.47 19.20 6.01
N ILE A 9 -0.75 18.09 5.93
CA ILE A 9 0.72 18.11 6.02
C ILE A 9 1.31 18.94 4.87
N ARG A 10 0.84 18.74 3.65
CA ARG A 10 1.35 19.45 2.45
C ARG A 10 1.16 20.95 2.53
N PHE A 11 0.01 21.40 3.00
CA PHE A 11 -0.39 22.80 2.92
C PHE A 11 -0.28 23.56 4.23
N GLU A 12 -0.38 22.88 5.38
CA GLU A 12 -0.39 23.53 6.67
C GLU A 12 0.91 23.31 7.48
N GLN A 13 1.74 22.34 7.09
CA GLN A 13 2.92 21.93 7.87
C GLN A 13 4.23 21.97 7.06
N PRO A 14 4.68 23.15 6.62
CA PRO A 14 5.85 23.26 5.70
C PRO A 14 7.18 22.82 6.33
N LYS A 15 7.23 22.66 7.65
CA LYS A 15 8.42 22.17 8.37
C LYS A 15 8.55 20.65 8.36
N VAL A 16 7.47 19.92 8.09
CA VAL A 16 7.50 18.46 8.02
C VAL A 16 8.28 18.03 6.78
N LYS A 17 9.24 17.13 6.96
CA LYS A 17 10.07 16.59 5.88
C LYS A 17 9.88 15.09 5.70
N VAL A 18 9.50 14.40 6.76
CA VAL A 18 9.30 12.95 6.74
C VAL A 18 7.97 12.61 7.40
N VAL A 19 7.22 11.73 6.77
CA VAL A 19 5.99 11.14 7.28
C VAL A 19 6.19 9.65 7.43
N VAL A 20 6.02 9.14 8.64
CA VAL A 20 6.09 7.69 8.91
C VAL A 20 4.67 7.17 9.07
N ILE A 21 4.32 6.18 8.25
CA ILE A 21 3.05 5.47 8.33
C ILE A 21 3.30 4.14 9.04
N THR A 22 2.63 3.93 10.14
CA THR A 22 2.73 2.70 10.94
C THR A 22 1.37 2.35 11.54
N SER A 23 1.26 1.19 12.18
CA SER A 23 0.06 0.77 12.91
C SER A 23 0.34 0.67 14.40
N ASN A 24 -0.66 0.99 15.21
CA ASN A 24 -0.64 0.74 16.66
C ASN A 24 -1.08 -0.69 17.04
N GLN A 25 -1.42 -1.52 16.04
CA GLN A 25 -1.73 -2.93 16.24
C GLN A 25 -0.45 -3.76 16.18
N GLU A 26 -0.25 -4.68 17.13
CA GLU A 26 1.00 -5.43 17.25
C GLU A 26 1.31 -6.35 16.06
N LYS A 27 0.27 -6.89 15.41
CA LYS A 27 0.43 -7.93 14.36
C LYS A 27 -0.23 -7.59 13.04
N ASN A 28 -0.70 -6.37 12.90
CA ASN A 28 -1.43 -5.98 11.69
C ASN A 28 -1.12 -4.52 11.33
N PHE A 29 -0.38 -4.34 10.25
CA PHE A 29 -0.18 -3.01 9.67
C PHE A 29 -1.46 -2.55 8.98
N SER A 30 -1.95 -3.29 7.99
CA SER A 30 -3.22 -3.06 7.32
C SER A 30 -3.60 -4.26 6.45
N ALA A 31 -4.82 -4.72 6.58
CA ALA A 31 -5.39 -5.76 5.71
C ALA A 31 -6.06 -5.19 4.44
N GLY A 32 -5.98 -3.89 4.21
CA GLY A 32 -6.55 -3.23 3.04
C GLY A 32 -8.02 -2.84 3.21
N ALA A 33 -8.77 -2.92 2.12
CA ALA A 33 -10.16 -2.50 2.08
C ALA A 33 -11.09 -3.46 2.83
N ASN A 34 -12.20 -2.91 3.33
CA ASN A 34 -13.27 -3.72 3.90
C ASN A 34 -14.00 -4.48 2.77
N ILE A 35 -13.69 -5.77 2.62
CA ILE A 35 -14.24 -6.62 1.55
C ILE A 35 -15.75 -6.80 1.64
N TYR A 36 -16.33 -6.76 2.84
CA TYR A 36 -17.79 -6.81 3.02
C TYR A 36 -18.44 -5.57 2.39
N MET A 37 -17.91 -4.39 2.69
CA MET A 37 -18.40 -3.14 2.11
C MET A 37 -18.26 -3.13 0.58
N LEU A 38 -17.14 -3.64 0.06
CA LEU A 38 -16.96 -3.81 -1.38
C LEU A 38 -17.99 -4.77 -1.98
N GLY A 39 -18.32 -5.86 -1.28
CA GLY A 39 -19.28 -6.85 -1.72
C GLY A 39 -20.69 -6.29 -1.92
N ILE A 40 -21.17 -5.45 -0.99
CA ILE A 40 -22.53 -4.91 -0.99
C ILE A 40 -22.68 -3.59 -1.78
N SER A 41 -21.58 -2.95 -2.17
CA SER A 41 -21.60 -1.68 -2.90
C SER A 41 -21.88 -1.90 -4.38
N ASP A 42 -22.50 -0.91 -5.01
CA ASP A 42 -22.71 -0.90 -6.44
C ASP A 42 -21.43 -0.67 -7.24
N HIS A 43 -21.50 -0.82 -8.55
CA HIS A 43 -20.34 -0.66 -9.44
C HIS A 43 -19.80 0.78 -9.43
N SER A 44 -20.66 1.77 -9.46
CA SER A 44 -20.25 3.18 -9.49
C SER A 44 -19.52 3.58 -8.21
N TRP A 45 -19.97 3.08 -7.07
CA TRP A 45 -19.27 3.27 -5.81
C TRP A 45 -17.87 2.62 -5.82
N LYS A 46 -17.76 1.40 -6.32
CA LYS A 46 -16.46 0.69 -6.44
C LYS A 46 -15.47 1.44 -7.32
N VAL A 47 -15.93 1.96 -8.45
CA VAL A 47 -15.09 2.78 -9.35
C VAL A 47 -14.61 4.05 -8.65
N ASN A 48 -15.50 4.78 -7.98
CA ASN A 48 -15.16 5.99 -7.24
C ASN A 48 -14.23 5.70 -6.06
N PHE A 49 -14.43 4.59 -5.35
CA PHE A 49 -13.54 4.15 -4.30
C PHE A 49 -12.12 3.88 -4.82
N CYS A 50 -11.98 3.12 -5.91
CA CYS A 50 -10.67 2.86 -6.53
C CYS A 50 -10.01 4.15 -7.01
N LYS A 51 -10.76 5.07 -7.63
CA LYS A 51 -10.26 6.38 -8.06
C LYS A 51 -9.72 7.17 -6.86
N PHE A 52 -10.52 7.35 -5.83
CA PHE A 52 -10.15 8.09 -4.63
C PHE A 52 -8.90 7.52 -3.94
N THR A 53 -8.83 6.21 -3.81
CA THR A 53 -7.67 5.55 -3.20
C THR A 53 -6.42 5.66 -4.05
N ASN A 54 -6.53 5.61 -5.39
CA ASN A 54 -5.41 5.88 -6.29
C ASN A 54 -4.93 7.33 -6.19
N GLU A 55 -5.83 8.30 -6.17
CA GLU A 55 -5.50 9.72 -6.02
C GLU A 55 -4.76 9.99 -4.70
N THR A 56 -5.16 9.35 -3.61
CA THR A 56 -4.47 9.45 -2.32
C THR A 56 -3.03 8.95 -2.43
N ARG A 57 -2.80 7.81 -3.06
CA ARG A 57 -1.46 7.23 -3.25
C ARG A 57 -0.59 8.05 -4.19
N ASN A 58 -1.17 8.56 -5.27
CA ASN A 58 -0.48 9.48 -6.16
C ASN A 58 -0.06 10.76 -5.41
N GLY A 59 -0.87 11.22 -4.47
CA GLY A 59 -0.54 12.36 -3.61
C GLY A 59 0.74 12.16 -2.77
N PHE A 60 1.07 10.92 -2.37
CA PHE A 60 2.36 10.62 -1.73
C PHE A 60 3.51 10.85 -2.72
N GLU A 61 3.39 10.25 -3.89
CA GLU A 61 4.42 10.30 -4.93
C GLU A 61 4.64 11.71 -5.45
N ASP A 62 3.57 12.47 -5.68
CA ASP A 62 3.66 13.89 -6.05
C ASP A 62 4.35 14.72 -4.98
N SER A 63 4.05 14.46 -3.70
CA SER A 63 4.65 15.17 -2.57
C SER A 63 6.14 14.88 -2.43
N SER A 64 6.57 13.67 -2.81
CA SER A 64 7.98 13.29 -2.81
C SER A 64 8.72 13.81 -4.03
N ASN A 65 8.11 13.73 -5.21
CA ASN A 65 8.75 14.08 -6.47
C ASN A 65 8.83 15.60 -6.69
N SER A 66 7.77 16.31 -6.35
CA SER A 66 7.65 17.77 -6.59
C SER A 66 7.82 18.60 -5.32
N GLY A 67 7.76 17.97 -4.16
CA GLY A 67 7.89 18.58 -2.85
C GLY A 67 9.17 18.15 -2.12
N SER A 68 9.18 18.36 -0.83
CA SER A 68 10.29 17.94 0.05
C SER A 68 9.88 16.90 1.08
N LEU A 69 8.68 16.33 0.92
CA LEU A 69 8.18 15.29 1.83
C LEU A 69 8.73 13.93 1.42
N LYS A 70 9.05 13.12 2.42
CA LYS A 70 9.35 11.69 2.25
C LYS A 70 8.39 10.86 3.07
N PHE A 71 7.92 9.76 2.49
CA PHE A 71 7.01 8.84 3.13
C PHE A 71 7.71 7.51 3.39
N ILE A 72 7.62 7.04 4.63
CA ILE A 72 8.18 5.76 5.06
C ILE A 72 7.03 4.90 5.60
N ALA A 73 6.86 3.70 5.07
CA ALA A 73 5.98 2.70 5.64
C ALA A 73 6.76 1.83 6.63
N ALA A 74 6.48 1.96 7.92
CA ALA A 74 7.06 1.12 8.97
C ALA A 74 6.09 -0.04 9.26
N VAL A 75 6.32 -1.15 8.56
CA VAL A 75 5.41 -2.31 8.54
C VAL A 75 5.74 -3.24 9.72
N ASN A 76 4.83 -3.27 10.69
CA ASN A 76 4.95 -4.01 11.95
C ASN A 76 3.95 -5.17 12.07
N GLY A 77 3.62 -5.84 10.98
CA GLY A 77 2.67 -6.95 10.99
C GLY A 77 2.19 -7.29 9.58
N ILE A 78 1.01 -7.87 9.48
CA ILE A 78 0.39 -8.20 8.20
C ILE A 78 0.10 -6.92 7.40
N CYS A 79 0.59 -6.87 6.18
CA CYS A 79 0.41 -5.77 5.24
C CYS A 79 -0.08 -6.34 3.91
N ALA A 80 -1.40 -6.34 3.72
CA ALA A 80 -2.04 -7.07 2.62
C ALA A 80 -2.94 -6.18 1.76
N GLY A 81 -3.02 -6.50 0.48
CA GLY A 81 -3.92 -5.84 -0.46
C GLY A 81 -3.75 -4.32 -0.49
N GLY A 82 -4.84 -3.58 -0.35
CA GLY A 82 -4.81 -2.11 -0.28
C GLY A 82 -3.88 -1.53 0.78
N GLY A 83 -3.60 -2.27 1.86
CA GLY A 83 -2.61 -1.89 2.87
C GLY A 83 -1.19 -1.93 2.31
N TYR A 84 -0.84 -2.98 1.57
CA TYR A 84 0.45 -3.06 0.90
C TYR A 84 0.56 -2.06 -0.25
N GLU A 85 -0.52 -1.78 -0.95
CA GLU A 85 -0.55 -0.73 -1.98
C GLU A 85 -0.23 0.67 -1.41
N VAL A 86 -0.64 0.96 -0.16
CA VAL A 86 -0.22 2.19 0.55
C VAL A 86 1.29 2.17 0.81
N ALA A 87 1.83 1.06 1.32
CA ALA A 87 3.26 0.93 1.56
C ALA A 87 4.08 1.05 0.26
N LEU A 88 3.63 0.45 -0.85
CA LEU A 88 4.26 0.56 -2.16
C LEU A 88 4.30 2.01 -2.68
N ALA A 89 3.31 2.84 -2.33
CA ALA A 89 3.28 4.25 -2.70
C ALA A 89 4.27 5.10 -1.90
N CYS A 90 4.69 4.67 -0.72
CA CYS A 90 5.73 5.34 0.06
C CYS A 90 7.09 5.31 -0.64
N ASP A 91 8.02 6.17 -0.24
CA ASP A 91 9.40 6.17 -0.74
C ASP A 91 10.16 4.94 -0.28
N GLU A 92 10.01 4.60 0.99
CA GLU A 92 10.69 3.47 1.63
C GLU A 92 9.70 2.58 2.38
N ILE A 93 10.02 1.29 2.44
CA ILE A 93 9.30 0.29 3.22
C ILE A 93 10.30 -0.34 4.19
N LEU A 94 10.03 -0.19 5.47
CA LEU A 94 10.76 -0.87 6.54
C LEU A 94 9.90 -2.02 7.05
N LEU A 95 10.31 -3.24 6.79
CA LEU A 95 9.61 -4.45 7.21
C LEU A 95 10.33 -5.07 8.39
N ILE A 96 9.62 -5.31 9.48
CA ILE A 96 10.18 -6.01 10.65
C ILE A 96 10.47 -7.47 10.26
N ASP A 97 11.71 -7.92 10.46
CA ASP A 97 12.15 -9.30 10.18
C ASP A 97 12.12 -10.18 11.45
N ASP A 98 10.94 -10.28 12.04
CA ASP A 98 10.67 -11.14 13.20
C ASP A 98 9.80 -12.37 12.85
N ARG A 99 9.58 -12.61 11.56
CA ARG A 99 8.70 -13.63 10.99
C ARG A 99 7.19 -13.36 11.17
N SER A 100 6.79 -12.30 11.87
CA SER A 100 5.37 -11.93 12.06
C SER A 100 4.86 -11.06 10.92
N SER A 101 5.73 -10.23 10.35
CA SER A 101 5.36 -9.26 9.31
C SER A 101 5.44 -9.88 7.92
N THR A 102 4.38 -9.66 7.14
CA THR A 102 4.25 -10.15 5.76
C THR A 102 3.72 -9.07 4.84
N VAL A 103 4.11 -9.14 3.57
CA VAL A 103 3.52 -8.32 2.51
C VAL A 103 2.87 -9.21 1.46
N SER A 104 1.69 -8.82 0.96
CA SER A 104 0.97 -9.59 -0.07
C SER A 104 0.02 -8.72 -0.88
N LEU A 105 -0.28 -9.19 -2.10
CA LEU A 105 -1.37 -8.68 -2.94
C LEU A 105 -2.32 -9.84 -3.26
N PRO A 106 -3.14 -10.28 -2.29
CA PRO A 106 -3.89 -11.53 -2.37
C PRO A 106 -5.24 -11.38 -3.06
N GLU A 107 -5.47 -10.31 -3.80
CA GLU A 107 -6.77 -10.02 -4.41
C GLU A 107 -7.17 -11.05 -5.44
N VAL A 108 -6.23 -11.58 -6.22
CA VAL A 108 -6.52 -12.60 -7.23
C VAL A 108 -7.01 -13.91 -6.60
N PRO A 109 -6.24 -14.54 -5.68
CA PRO A 109 -6.67 -15.83 -5.12
C PRO A 109 -7.88 -15.72 -4.17
N LEU A 110 -8.07 -14.58 -3.49
CA LEU A 110 -9.15 -14.45 -2.52
C LEU A 110 -10.43 -13.82 -3.08
N LEU A 111 -10.31 -12.92 -4.05
CA LEU A 111 -11.44 -12.10 -4.53
C LEU A 111 -11.68 -12.25 -6.04
N GLY A 112 -10.79 -12.92 -6.78
CA GLY A 112 -10.89 -13.03 -8.23
C GLY A 112 -10.72 -11.71 -8.98
N VAL A 113 -10.07 -10.71 -8.37
CA VAL A 113 -9.83 -9.39 -8.98
C VAL A 113 -8.35 -9.04 -8.91
N LEU A 114 -7.91 -8.14 -9.78
CA LEU A 114 -6.54 -7.60 -9.71
C LEU A 114 -6.43 -6.54 -8.59
N PRO A 115 -5.22 -6.34 -8.02
CA PRO A 115 -4.94 -5.21 -7.16
C PRO A 115 -5.25 -3.89 -7.88
N GLY A 116 -6.35 -3.25 -7.53
CA GLY A 116 -6.99 -2.17 -8.31
C GLY A 116 -6.47 -0.77 -7.99
N THR A 117 -5.60 -0.60 -6.99
CA THR A 117 -5.15 0.73 -6.55
C THR A 117 -3.65 0.95 -6.73
N GLY A 118 -3.13 0.44 -7.85
CA GLY A 118 -1.79 0.71 -8.35
C GLY A 118 -0.69 -0.19 -7.78
N GLY A 119 -1.05 -1.28 -7.10
CA GLY A 119 -0.09 -2.21 -6.50
C GLY A 119 0.83 -2.86 -7.52
N LEU A 120 0.27 -3.42 -8.58
CA LEU A 120 1.05 -4.07 -9.64
C LEU A 120 2.01 -3.11 -10.35
N THR A 121 1.55 -1.93 -10.71
CA THR A 121 2.38 -0.91 -11.34
C THR A 121 3.53 -0.50 -10.44
N ARG A 122 3.27 -0.25 -9.16
CA ARG A 122 4.33 0.14 -8.23
C ARG A 122 5.30 -1.00 -7.94
N LEU A 123 4.82 -2.24 -7.88
CA LEU A 123 5.66 -3.41 -7.71
C LEU A 123 6.67 -3.55 -8.87
N THR A 124 6.22 -3.40 -10.11
CA THR A 124 7.08 -3.53 -11.28
C THR A 124 7.88 -2.26 -11.59
N ASP A 125 7.22 -1.11 -11.63
CA ASP A 125 7.84 0.12 -12.14
C ASP A 125 8.61 0.88 -11.06
N LYS A 126 8.12 0.90 -9.82
CA LYS A 126 8.76 1.60 -8.70
C LYS A 126 9.75 0.72 -7.95
N ARG A 127 9.34 -0.52 -7.62
CA ARG A 127 10.18 -1.48 -6.87
C ARG A 127 11.05 -2.37 -7.75
N LYS A 128 10.88 -2.30 -9.07
CA LYS A 128 11.70 -3.01 -10.07
C LYS A 128 11.60 -4.54 -10.00
N VAL A 129 10.53 -5.06 -9.42
CA VAL A 129 10.26 -6.49 -9.43
C VAL A 129 9.97 -6.95 -10.87
N ARG A 130 10.59 -8.05 -11.30
CA ARG A 130 10.34 -8.63 -12.62
C ARG A 130 8.86 -9.01 -12.75
N LYS A 131 8.29 -8.81 -13.94
CA LYS A 131 6.86 -9.06 -14.20
C LYS A 131 6.43 -10.48 -13.88
N ASP A 132 7.23 -11.47 -14.26
CA ASP A 132 6.96 -12.88 -13.99
C ASP A 132 6.95 -13.19 -12.47
N ILE A 133 7.81 -12.56 -11.70
CA ILE A 133 7.82 -12.68 -10.23
C ILE A 133 6.61 -11.95 -9.62
N ALA A 134 6.25 -10.79 -10.15
CA ALA A 134 5.07 -10.04 -9.72
C ALA A 134 3.78 -10.84 -9.97
N ASP A 135 3.68 -11.53 -11.11
CA ASP A 135 2.55 -12.41 -11.43
C ASP A 135 2.43 -13.56 -10.42
N ILE A 136 3.55 -14.24 -10.12
CA ILE A 136 3.58 -15.30 -9.11
C ILE A 136 3.21 -14.74 -7.73
N PHE A 137 3.75 -13.59 -7.35
CA PHE A 137 3.47 -12.94 -6.07
C PHE A 137 1.99 -12.63 -5.89
N CYS A 138 1.32 -12.13 -6.93
CA CYS A 138 -0.11 -11.79 -6.88
C CYS A 138 -1.04 -13.00 -6.89
N THR A 139 -0.55 -14.19 -7.24
CA THR A 139 -1.31 -15.44 -7.16
C THR A 139 -1.14 -16.17 -5.83
N ASN A 140 -0.29 -15.67 -4.94
CA ASN A 140 -0.03 -16.28 -3.64
C ASN A 140 -0.74 -15.48 -2.52
N ALA A 141 -1.65 -16.14 -1.80
CA ALA A 141 -2.36 -15.53 -0.67
C ALA A 141 -1.47 -15.33 0.57
N ASP A 142 -0.47 -16.19 0.78
CA ASP A 142 0.38 -16.18 1.99
C ASP A 142 1.35 -15.00 2.04
N GLY A 143 1.65 -14.41 0.88
CA GLY A 143 2.61 -13.32 0.77
C GLY A 143 4.06 -13.74 1.02
N VAL A 144 4.90 -12.75 1.23
CA VAL A 144 6.33 -12.92 1.50
C VAL A 144 6.75 -12.17 2.75
N ARG A 145 7.84 -12.60 3.38
CA ARG A 145 8.36 -12.03 4.63
C ARG A 145 9.88 -12.04 4.65
N GLY A 146 10.44 -11.24 5.56
CA GLY A 146 11.88 -11.20 5.82
C GLY A 146 12.67 -10.96 4.54
N LYS A 147 13.77 -11.70 4.38
CA LYS A 147 14.68 -11.57 3.24
C LYS A 147 14.01 -11.76 1.89
N LYS A 148 13.02 -12.65 1.78
CA LYS A 148 12.27 -12.85 0.52
C LYS A 148 11.45 -11.63 0.07
N ALA A 149 11.16 -10.72 0.98
CA ALA A 149 10.47 -9.48 0.63
C ALA A 149 11.45 -8.38 0.17
N LEU A 150 12.75 -8.60 0.37
CA LEU A 150 13.81 -7.69 -0.04
C LEU A 150 14.36 -8.03 -1.44
N ASP A 151 14.41 -9.34 -1.76
CA ASP A 151 14.88 -9.89 -3.03
C ASP A 151 13.86 -9.69 -4.16
#